data_c550e3a487ba80790e81a609aebab4be
#
_entry.id   c550e3a487ba80790e81a609aebab4be
#
_cell.length_a   1.000
_cell.length_b   1.000
_cell.length_c   1.000
_cell.angle_alpha   90.00
_cell.angle_beta   90.00
_cell.angle_gamma   90.00
#
_symmetry.space_group_name_H-M   'P 1'
#
loop_
_entity.id
_entity.type
_entity.pdbx_description
1 polymer ?
#
loop_
_entity_poly.entity_id
_entity_poly.type
_entity_poly.pdbx_seq_one_letter_code
_entity_poly.pdbx_strand_id
1 'polypeptide(L)'
;MRSGFFSILTLAALLCATSGARAESGFWIDVPYVAQQKDGCGAAVVSMVMQYWQRQQGHAASASAEPETIFRALYSRSAHGIYSSAMERYLQQNGFRTLAFSGQWQDFARELQKGRPLIVALKPDSSSSLHYAVVAGVDPDRQLVLLNDPARRKLLKEGRAEFERDWKATHNWTLLAVPQPPAQAH
;
A
#
# COMPACT_ATOMS: atom_id res chain seq x y z
N MET A 1 -45.31 57.16 -44.62
CA MET A 1 -45.55 55.81 -44.05
C MET A 1 -44.19 55.10 -43.97
N ARG A 2 -43.64 54.97 -42.75
CA ARG A 2 -42.28 54.45 -42.51
C ARG A 2 -42.40 53.14 -41.76
N SER A 3 -42.03 52.05 -42.40
CA SER A 3 -41.96 50.70 -41.77
C SER A 3 -40.60 50.57 -41.11
N GLY A 4 -40.63 50.37 -39.76
CA GLY A 4 -39.44 50.04 -39.00
C GLY A 4 -39.25 48.53 -38.88
N PHE A 5 -38.07 48.04 -39.33
CA PHE A 5 -37.64 46.67 -39.15
C PHE A 5 -36.93 46.58 -37.80
N PHE A 6 -37.49 45.79 -36.86
CA PHE A 6 -36.83 45.40 -35.64
C PHE A 6 -35.99 44.13 -35.89
N SER A 7 -34.67 44.27 -35.94
CA SER A 7 -33.79 43.11 -35.90
C SER A 7 -33.59 42.62 -34.48
N ILE A 8 -34.05 41.40 -34.20
CA ILE A 8 -33.80 40.73 -32.92
C ILE A 8 -32.48 39.98 -33.06
N LEU A 9 -31.44 40.47 -32.35
CA LEU A 9 -30.16 39.78 -32.23
C LEU A 9 -30.26 38.76 -31.12
N THR A 10 -30.38 37.48 -31.44
CA THR A 10 -30.31 36.37 -30.47
C THR A 10 -28.85 36.07 -30.15
N LEU A 11 -28.43 36.46 -28.94
CA LEU A 11 -27.11 36.13 -28.39
C LEU A 11 -27.15 34.71 -27.80
N ALA A 12 -26.63 33.73 -28.53
CA ALA A 12 -26.46 32.38 -28.04
C ALA A 12 -25.26 32.31 -27.06
N ALA A 13 -25.51 32.26 -25.78
CA ALA A 13 -24.49 32.03 -24.75
C ALA A 13 -24.06 30.57 -24.79
N LEU A 14 -22.86 30.29 -25.28
CA LEU A 14 -22.23 28.97 -25.25
C LEU A 14 -21.69 28.70 -23.83
N LEU A 15 -22.45 27.97 -23.01
CA LEU A 15 -21.96 27.48 -21.72
C LEU A 15 -20.92 26.37 -21.99
N CYS A 16 -19.64 26.73 -21.96
CA CYS A 16 -18.57 25.74 -21.81
C CYS A 16 -18.63 25.14 -20.40
N ALA A 17 -19.25 23.97 -20.27
CA ALA A 17 -19.12 23.16 -19.07
C ALA A 17 -17.68 22.64 -18.99
N THR A 18 -16.82 23.35 -18.26
CA THR A 18 -15.50 22.83 -17.88
C THR A 18 -15.74 21.72 -16.86
N SER A 19 -15.76 20.48 -17.34
CA SER A 19 -15.63 19.31 -16.45
C SER A 19 -14.23 19.40 -15.82
N GLY A 20 -14.16 20.03 -14.64
CA GLY A 20 -12.97 20.00 -13.81
C GLY A 20 -12.70 18.56 -13.41
N ALA A 21 -11.83 17.88 -14.15
CA ALA A 21 -11.25 16.64 -13.68
C ALA A 21 -10.60 16.95 -12.33
N ARG A 22 -11.23 16.45 -11.26
CA ARG A 22 -10.67 16.56 -9.91
C ARG A 22 -9.39 15.76 -9.92
N ALA A 23 -8.25 16.44 -9.89
CA ALA A 23 -6.97 15.79 -9.75
C ALA A 23 -7.03 14.97 -8.46
N GLU A 24 -6.90 13.66 -8.57
CA GLU A 24 -6.72 12.79 -7.40
C GLU A 24 -5.34 13.11 -6.83
N SER A 25 -5.31 14.02 -5.88
CA SER A 25 -4.07 14.35 -5.18
C SER A 25 -3.52 13.08 -4.53
N GLY A 26 -2.21 12.86 -4.68
CA GLY A 26 -1.52 11.77 -4.01
C GLY A 26 -1.79 11.79 -2.51
N PHE A 27 -2.02 10.63 -1.93
CA PHE A 27 -2.24 10.48 -0.49
C PHE A 27 -1.41 9.32 0.07
N TRP A 28 -1.16 9.39 1.37
CA TRP A 28 -0.39 8.38 2.08
C TRP A 28 -0.89 8.25 3.52
N ILE A 29 -0.58 7.12 4.14
CA ILE A 29 -0.86 6.83 5.55
C ILE A 29 0.45 6.68 6.31
N ASP A 30 0.48 7.13 7.57
CA ASP A 30 1.69 7.12 8.39
C ASP A 30 1.97 5.73 9.00
N VAL A 31 2.47 4.82 8.16
CA VAL A 31 2.94 3.52 8.62
C VAL A 31 4.31 3.69 9.30
N PRO A 32 4.54 3.15 10.52
CA PRO A 32 5.86 3.14 11.14
C PRO A 32 6.91 2.54 10.20
N TYR A 33 8.12 3.06 10.27
CA TYR A 33 9.22 2.51 9.49
C TYR A 33 10.11 1.64 10.37
N VAL A 34 10.42 0.44 9.89
CA VAL A 34 11.36 -0.49 10.51
C VAL A 34 12.40 -0.87 9.46
N ALA A 35 13.67 -0.55 9.73
CA ALA A 35 14.77 -0.99 8.89
C ALA A 35 15.00 -2.50 9.07
N GLN A 36 15.30 -3.20 7.98
CA GLN A 36 15.60 -4.62 8.06
C GLN A 36 17.01 -4.88 8.60
N GLN A 37 17.18 -5.98 9.30
CA GLN A 37 18.47 -6.64 9.42
C GLN A 37 18.74 -7.50 8.18
N LYS A 38 19.93 -8.10 8.07
CA LYS A 38 20.25 -9.00 6.96
C LYS A 38 19.16 -10.08 6.80
N ASP A 39 18.69 -10.27 5.58
CA ASP A 39 17.63 -11.23 5.21
C ASP A 39 16.29 -11.01 5.92
N GLY A 40 16.06 -9.85 6.52
CA GLY A 40 14.96 -9.55 7.43
C GLY A 40 13.81 -8.75 6.83
N CYS A 41 13.71 -8.56 5.50
CA CYS A 41 12.65 -7.73 4.91
C CYS A 41 11.24 -8.21 5.30
N GLY A 42 10.99 -9.53 5.32
CA GLY A 42 9.72 -10.08 5.73
C GLY A 42 9.35 -9.78 7.18
N ALA A 43 10.32 -9.83 8.11
CA ALA A 43 10.09 -9.48 9.51
C ALA A 43 9.80 -7.99 9.67
N ALA A 44 10.54 -7.14 8.96
CA ALA A 44 10.37 -5.70 9.03
C ALA A 44 8.99 -5.25 8.51
N VAL A 45 8.51 -5.79 7.37
CA VAL A 45 7.20 -5.40 6.83
C VAL A 45 6.05 -5.90 7.70
N VAL A 46 6.14 -7.11 8.28
CA VAL A 46 5.15 -7.62 9.25
C VAL A 46 5.13 -6.73 10.49
N SER A 47 6.30 -6.37 11.03
CA SER A 47 6.43 -5.46 12.16
C SER A 47 5.78 -4.10 11.88
N MET A 48 6.08 -3.48 10.73
CA MET A 48 5.50 -2.19 10.32
C MET A 48 3.96 -2.24 10.30
N VAL A 49 3.37 -3.29 9.73
CA VAL A 49 1.91 -3.45 9.64
C VAL A 49 1.29 -3.70 11.00
N MET A 50 1.88 -4.55 11.84
CA MET A 50 1.38 -4.80 13.19
C MET A 50 1.43 -3.54 14.06
N GLN A 51 2.56 -2.85 14.09
CA GLN A 51 2.74 -1.60 14.85
C GLN A 51 1.80 -0.49 14.35
N TYR A 52 1.57 -0.40 13.03
CA TYR A 52 0.60 0.54 12.47
C TYR A 52 -0.79 0.31 13.07
N TRP A 53 -1.30 -0.91 13.04
CA TRP A 53 -2.62 -1.22 13.54
C TRP A 53 -2.74 -1.06 15.06
N GLN A 54 -1.70 -1.44 15.81
CA GLN A 54 -1.66 -1.21 17.27
C GLN A 54 -1.75 0.29 17.59
N ARG A 55 -1.00 1.12 16.86
CA ARG A 55 -1.09 2.58 17.01
C ARG A 55 -2.49 3.11 16.66
N GLN A 56 -3.11 2.61 15.58
CA GLN A 56 -4.49 3.01 15.22
C GLN A 56 -5.52 2.65 16.30
N GLN A 57 -5.25 1.61 17.07
CA GLN A 57 -6.07 1.18 18.21
C GLN A 57 -5.70 1.85 19.54
N GLY A 58 -4.74 2.77 19.54
CA GLY A 58 -4.26 3.44 20.76
C GLY A 58 -3.36 2.57 21.64
N HIS A 59 -2.83 1.48 21.11
CA HIS A 59 -1.97 0.55 21.83
C HIS A 59 -0.48 0.83 21.55
N ALA A 60 0.37 0.55 22.53
CA ALA A 60 1.81 0.47 22.31
C ALA A 60 2.15 -0.79 21.48
N ALA A 61 3.33 -0.77 20.84
CA ALA A 61 3.83 -1.93 20.13
C ALA A 61 3.98 -3.13 21.09
N SER A 62 3.42 -4.28 20.71
CA SER A 62 3.54 -5.51 21.48
C SER A 62 4.87 -6.22 21.22
N ALA A 63 5.32 -7.06 22.12
CA ALA A 63 6.52 -7.89 21.93
C ALA A 63 6.47 -8.76 20.67
N SER A 64 5.26 -9.19 20.25
CA SER A 64 5.06 -9.95 19.01
C SER A 64 5.14 -9.08 17.75
N ALA A 65 5.08 -7.75 17.85
CA ALA A 65 5.29 -6.83 16.75
C ALA A 65 6.76 -6.38 16.61
N GLU A 66 7.64 -6.81 17.49
CA GLU A 66 9.07 -6.49 17.42
C GLU A 66 9.74 -7.27 16.27
N PRO A 67 10.53 -6.60 15.40
CA PRO A 67 11.10 -7.22 14.20
C PRO A 67 12.03 -8.40 14.52
N GLU A 68 12.79 -8.34 15.61
CA GLU A 68 13.68 -9.41 16.05
C GLU A 68 12.90 -10.65 16.52
N THR A 69 11.75 -10.44 17.16
CA THR A 69 10.87 -11.54 17.59
C THR A 69 10.27 -12.25 16.37
N ILE A 70 9.79 -11.47 15.39
CA ILE A 70 9.25 -11.99 14.12
C ILE A 70 10.34 -12.73 13.34
N PHE A 71 11.52 -12.13 13.23
CA PHE A 71 12.64 -12.76 12.53
C PHE A 71 13.02 -14.11 13.14
N ARG A 72 13.18 -14.19 14.45
CA ARG A 72 13.50 -15.45 15.13
C ARG A 72 12.43 -16.52 14.96
N ALA A 73 11.18 -16.11 14.87
CA ALA A 73 10.05 -17.04 14.70
C ALA A 73 9.91 -17.55 13.26
N LEU A 74 10.28 -16.76 12.25
CA LEU A 74 9.91 -17.02 10.86
C LEU A 74 11.08 -17.26 9.91
N TYR A 75 12.31 -16.91 10.29
CA TYR A 75 13.47 -17.02 9.41
C TYR A 75 13.72 -18.45 8.95
N SER A 76 13.87 -18.63 7.67
CA SER A 76 14.22 -19.90 7.04
C SER A 76 15.60 -19.82 6.40
N ARG A 77 16.52 -20.69 6.84
CA ARG A 77 17.85 -20.80 6.25
C ARG A 77 17.80 -21.20 4.79
N SER A 78 16.86 -22.08 4.41
CA SER A 78 16.72 -22.56 3.02
C SER A 78 16.20 -21.49 2.08
N ALA A 79 15.39 -20.54 2.59
CA ALA A 79 14.88 -19.41 1.80
C ALA A 79 15.80 -18.20 1.84
N HIS A 80 16.82 -18.18 2.69
CA HIS A 80 17.59 -16.96 3.02
C HIS A 80 16.67 -15.77 3.31
N GLY A 81 15.58 -16.01 4.07
CA GLY A 81 14.55 -15.01 4.31
C GLY A 81 13.32 -15.61 4.99
N ILE A 82 12.17 -15.00 4.76
CA ILE A 82 10.90 -15.41 5.34
C ILE A 82 9.91 -15.72 4.21
N TYR A 83 9.28 -16.90 4.27
CA TYR A 83 8.24 -17.27 3.32
C TYR A 83 6.97 -16.44 3.54
N SER A 84 6.29 -16.05 2.46
CA SER A 84 5.03 -15.31 2.52
C SER A 84 3.96 -16.05 3.35
N SER A 85 3.85 -17.36 3.19
CA SER A 85 2.92 -18.20 3.96
C SER A 85 3.22 -18.22 5.47
N ALA A 86 4.48 -18.02 5.86
CA ALA A 86 4.85 -17.89 7.27
C ALA A 86 4.43 -16.52 7.83
N MET A 87 4.58 -15.44 7.06
CA MET A 87 4.08 -14.12 7.43
C MET A 87 2.56 -14.12 7.63
N GLU A 88 1.82 -14.72 6.70
CA GLU A 88 0.36 -14.84 6.80
C GLU A 88 -0.07 -15.55 8.09
N ARG A 89 0.50 -16.74 8.36
CA ARG A 89 0.20 -17.50 9.59
C ARG A 89 0.55 -16.71 10.85
N TYR A 90 1.68 -16.03 10.86
CA TYR A 90 2.08 -15.23 12.00
C TYR A 90 1.10 -14.10 12.29
N LEU A 91 0.69 -13.38 11.27
CA LEU A 91 -0.32 -12.33 11.38
C LEU A 91 -1.65 -12.89 11.89
N GLN A 92 -2.11 -14.05 11.36
CA GLN A 92 -3.33 -14.71 11.80
C GLN A 92 -3.27 -15.12 13.28
N GLN A 93 -2.15 -15.68 13.72
CA GLN A 93 -1.91 -16.05 15.12
C GLN A 93 -1.87 -14.85 16.07
N ASN A 94 -1.58 -13.66 15.54
CA ASN A 94 -1.54 -12.41 16.30
C ASN A 94 -2.79 -11.54 16.10
N GLY A 95 -3.94 -12.14 15.74
CA GLY A 95 -5.23 -11.46 15.72
C GLY A 95 -5.53 -10.67 14.46
N PHE A 96 -4.90 -11.00 13.33
CA PHE A 96 -5.21 -10.39 12.03
C PHE A 96 -5.98 -11.35 11.13
N ARG A 97 -6.90 -10.82 10.34
CA ARG A 97 -7.37 -11.48 9.12
C ARG A 97 -6.44 -11.10 8.00
N THR A 98 -6.04 -12.08 7.21
CA THR A 98 -5.15 -11.89 6.07
C THR A 98 -5.84 -12.28 4.78
N LEU A 99 -5.47 -11.60 3.70
CA LEU A 99 -5.86 -11.92 2.33
C LEU A 99 -4.63 -11.74 1.43
N ALA A 100 -4.08 -12.86 0.93
CA ALA A 100 -3.08 -12.84 -0.12
C ALA A 100 -3.77 -12.95 -1.49
N PHE A 101 -3.39 -12.09 -2.44
CA PHE A 101 -4.02 -12.03 -3.76
C PHE A 101 -3.06 -11.47 -4.81
N SER A 102 -3.39 -11.69 -6.09
CA SER A 102 -2.74 -10.99 -7.20
C SER A 102 -3.37 -9.61 -7.35
N GLY A 103 -2.64 -8.58 -6.93
CA GLY A 103 -3.15 -7.21 -6.86
C GLY A 103 -3.18 -6.50 -8.21
N GLN A 104 -3.90 -5.38 -8.25
CA GLN A 104 -3.94 -4.41 -9.33
C GLN A 104 -3.56 -3.03 -8.79
N TRP A 105 -3.06 -2.14 -9.65
CA TRP A 105 -2.65 -0.79 -9.25
C TRP A 105 -3.75 -0.03 -8.49
N GLN A 106 -5.00 -0.16 -8.92
CA GLN A 106 -6.16 0.49 -8.31
C GLN A 106 -6.46 -0.01 -6.89
N ASP A 107 -5.99 -1.21 -6.54
CA ASP A 107 -6.19 -1.76 -5.20
C ASP A 107 -5.46 -0.94 -4.15
N PHE A 108 -4.30 -0.37 -4.49
CA PHE A 108 -3.54 0.47 -3.57
C PHE A 108 -4.33 1.69 -3.13
N ALA A 109 -4.85 2.47 -4.08
CA ALA A 109 -5.67 3.64 -3.75
C ALA A 109 -6.90 3.23 -2.93
N ARG A 110 -7.61 2.19 -3.34
CA ARG A 110 -8.81 1.70 -2.68
C ARG A 110 -8.58 1.27 -1.23
N GLU A 111 -7.51 0.54 -0.95
CA GLU A 111 -7.24 0.05 0.40
C GLU A 111 -6.58 1.12 1.28
N LEU A 112 -5.68 1.92 0.73
CA LEU A 112 -5.08 3.03 1.46
C LEU A 112 -6.09 4.10 1.87
N GLN A 113 -7.12 4.40 1.05
CA GLN A 113 -8.22 5.29 1.42
C GLN A 113 -9.02 4.80 2.64
N LYS A 114 -9.00 3.49 2.90
CA LYS A 114 -9.57 2.87 4.09
C LYS A 114 -8.59 2.80 5.26
N GLY A 115 -7.41 3.41 5.13
CA GLY A 115 -6.34 3.33 6.13
C GLY A 115 -5.68 1.95 6.21
N ARG A 116 -5.61 1.19 5.11
CA ARG A 116 -5.12 -0.18 5.10
C ARG A 116 -3.82 -0.29 4.30
N PRO A 117 -2.66 -0.39 4.96
CA PRO A 117 -1.39 -0.64 4.28
C PRO A 117 -1.37 -2.05 3.68
N LEU A 118 -0.61 -2.20 2.58
CA LEU A 118 -0.46 -3.49 1.91
C LEU A 118 1.02 -3.89 1.87
N ILE A 119 1.29 -5.17 2.11
CA ILE A 119 2.62 -5.73 1.86
C ILE A 119 2.65 -6.24 0.42
N VAL A 120 3.73 -5.95 -0.29
CA VAL A 120 3.98 -6.43 -1.65
C VAL A 120 5.30 -7.18 -1.72
N ALA A 121 5.37 -8.17 -2.61
CA ALA A 121 6.63 -8.80 -2.98
C ALA A 121 7.12 -8.20 -4.30
N LEU A 122 8.39 -7.85 -4.35
CA LEU A 122 9.07 -7.29 -5.51
C LEU A 122 10.24 -8.17 -5.88
N LYS A 123 10.58 -8.22 -7.16
CA LYS A 123 11.79 -8.89 -7.65
C LYS A 123 12.48 -7.99 -8.66
N PRO A 124 13.33 -7.06 -8.18
CA PRO A 124 14.14 -6.22 -9.06
C PRO A 124 15.02 -7.07 -9.98
N ASP A 125 15.20 -6.66 -11.22
CA ASP A 125 16.06 -7.35 -12.20
C ASP A 125 17.51 -7.51 -11.71
N SER A 126 17.97 -6.57 -10.88
CA SER A 126 19.31 -6.60 -10.27
C SER A 126 19.44 -7.58 -9.11
N SER A 127 18.34 -8.25 -8.69
CA SER A 127 18.33 -9.13 -7.53
C SER A 127 17.87 -10.53 -7.89
N SER A 128 18.58 -11.54 -7.37
CA SER A 128 18.16 -12.95 -7.44
C SER A 128 17.11 -13.32 -6.41
N SER A 129 16.90 -12.50 -5.39
CA SER A 129 15.99 -12.77 -4.26
C SER A 129 14.77 -11.86 -4.26
N LEU A 130 13.68 -12.36 -3.68
CA LEU A 130 12.48 -11.58 -3.40
C LEU A 130 12.76 -10.52 -2.35
N HIS A 131 12.11 -9.38 -2.51
CA HIS A 131 12.12 -8.29 -1.54
C HIS A 131 10.70 -7.92 -1.16
N TYR A 132 10.45 -7.67 0.13
CA TYR A 132 9.15 -7.23 0.62
C TYR A 132 9.20 -5.76 1.02
N ALA A 133 8.16 -5.02 0.65
CA ALA A 133 7.96 -3.63 1.04
C ALA A 133 6.49 -3.39 1.46
N VAL A 134 6.24 -2.30 2.18
CA VAL A 134 4.87 -1.86 2.51
C VAL A 134 4.49 -0.69 1.61
N VAL A 135 3.40 -0.84 0.87
CA VAL A 135 2.77 0.28 0.16
C VAL A 135 2.05 1.14 1.19
N ALA A 136 2.55 2.35 1.38
CA ALA A 136 2.04 3.33 2.33
C ALA A 136 1.35 4.53 1.66
N GLY A 137 1.50 4.69 0.35
CA GLY A 137 0.86 5.78 -0.39
C GLY A 137 0.91 5.60 -1.90
N VAL A 138 0.11 6.39 -2.61
CA VAL A 138 0.10 6.50 -4.06
C VAL A 138 -0.10 7.96 -4.48
N ASP A 139 0.48 8.32 -5.60
CA ASP A 139 0.24 9.58 -6.31
C ASP A 139 -0.16 9.22 -7.75
N PRO A 140 -1.46 9.09 -8.03
CA PRO A 140 -1.94 8.72 -9.36
C PRO A 140 -1.58 9.72 -10.44
N ASP A 141 -1.56 11.02 -10.12
CA ASP A 141 -1.26 12.09 -11.09
C ASP A 141 0.20 12.03 -11.54
N ARG A 142 1.11 11.72 -10.62
CA ARG A 142 2.53 11.58 -10.90
C ARG A 142 2.95 10.16 -11.24
N GLN A 143 2.00 9.22 -11.23
CA GLN A 143 2.26 7.80 -11.44
C GLN A 143 3.35 7.28 -10.49
N LEU A 144 3.19 7.56 -9.19
CA LEU A 144 4.14 7.15 -8.15
C LEU A 144 3.47 6.25 -7.12
N VAL A 145 4.22 5.30 -6.61
CA VAL A 145 3.94 4.59 -5.36
C VAL A 145 4.89 5.07 -4.26
N LEU A 146 4.42 5.11 -3.03
CA LEU A 146 5.22 5.44 -1.85
C LEU A 146 5.37 4.17 -1.01
N LEU A 147 6.60 3.69 -0.92
CA LEU A 147 6.95 2.45 -0.23
C LEU A 147 7.66 2.75 1.10
N ASN A 148 7.30 2.03 2.16
CA ASN A 148 8.22 1.80 3.25
C ASN A 148 9.05 0.58 2.88
N ASP A 149 10.21 0.83 2.28
CA ASP A 149 11.17 -0.19 1.86
C ASP A 149 12.19 -0.41 2.99
N PRO A 150 12.16 -1.58 3.65
CA PRO A 150 12.98 -1.83 4.84
C PRO A 150 14.49 -1.87 4.56
N ALA A 151 14.89 -2.09 3.31
CA ALA A 151 16.30 -2.06 2.90
C ALA A 151 16.79 -0.65 2.57
N ARG A 152 15.88 0.29 2.35
CA ARG A 152 16.21 1.63 1.84
C ARG A 152 15.74 2.74 2.78
N ARG A 153 14.42 3.06 2.79
CA ARG A 153 13.87 4.16 3.59
C ARG A 153 12.36 4.19 3.67
N LYS A 154 11.84 4.98 4.60
CA LYS A 154 10.43 5.37 4.70
C LYS A 154 10.01 6.23 3.50
N LEU A 155 8.80 5.99 2.98
CA LEU A 155 8.16 6.74 1.89
C LEU A 155 9.07 6.92 0.67
N LEU A 156 9.77 5.86 0.29
CA LEU A 156 10.51 5.81 -0.97
C LEU A 156 9.54 6.02 -2.12
N LYS A 157 9.77 7.05 -2.92
CA LYS A 157 9.00 7.30 -4.14
C LYS A 157 9.57 6.46 -5.27
N GLU A 158 8.71 5.68 -5.91
CA GLU A 158 9.07 4.84 -7.04
C GLU A 158 8.08 5.05 -8.17
N GLY A 159 8.56 5.10 -9.40
CA GLY A 159 7.73 5.25 -10.59
C GLY A 159 6.89 3.99 -10.83
N ARG A 160 5.62 4.17 -11.23
CA ARG A 160 4.69 3.07 -11.47
C ARG A 160 5.25 2.01 -12.41
N ALA A 161 5.88 2.41 -13.52
CA ALA A 161 6.39 1.46 -14.51
C ALA A 161 7.50 0.56 -13.94
N GLU A 162 8.41 1.11 -13.12
CA GLU A 162 9.46 0.36 -12.44
C GLU A 162 8.87 -0.58 -11.39
N PHE A 163 8.01 -0.04 -10.53
CA PHE A 163 7.31 -0.82 -9.53
C PHE A 163 6.50 -1.98 -10.12
N GLU A 164 5.67 -1.72 -11.14
CA GLU A 164 4.83 -2.75 -11.77
C GLU A 164 5.68 -3.84 -12.45
N ARG A 165 6.83 -3.51 -13.03
CA ARG A 165 7.77 -4.50 -13.58
C ARG A 165 8.24 -5.46 -12.48
N ASP A 166 8.75 -4.94 -11.37
CA ASP A 166 9.31 -5.73 -10.28
C ASP A 166 8.22 -6.52 -9.52
N TRP A 167 7.05 -5.94 -9.41
CA TRP A 167 5.87 -6.56 -8.81
C TRP A 167 5.29 -7.67 -9.68
N LYS A 168 5.23 -7.47 -11.00
CA LYS A 168 4.78 -8.49 -11.97
C LYS A 168 5.65 -9.73 -11.95
N ALA A 169 6.95 -9.59 -11.71
CA ALA A 169 7.87 -10.71 -11.57
C ALA A 169 7.53 -11.64 -10.39
N THR A 170 6.66 -11.20 -9.46
CA THR A 170 6.11 -11.97 -8.35
C THR A 170 4.62 -12.30 -8.53
N HIS A 171 4.09 -12.23 -9.76
CA HIS A 171 2.66 -12.37 -10.07
C HIS A 171 1.78 -11.36 -9.32
N ASN A 172 2.29 -10.15 -9.10
CA ASN A 172 1.63 -9.08 -8.36
C ASN A 172 1.23 -9.49 -6.94
N TRP A 173 2.05 -10.32 -6.28
CA TRP A 173 1.74 -10.81 -4.95
C TRP A 173 1.57 -9.65 -3.97
N THR A 174 0.41 -9.67 -3.31
CA THR A 174 -0.01 -8.64 -2.36
C THR A 174 -0.65 -9.29 -1.16
N LEU A 175 -0.33 -8.79 0.03
CA LEU A 175 -0.92 -9.24 1.29
C LEU A 175 -1.57 -8.06 2.00
N LEU A 176 -2.87 -8.18 2.22
CA LEU A 176 -3.64 -7.33 3.11
C LEU A 176 -3.77 -8.01 4.47
N ALA A 177 -3.47 -7.29 5.54
CA ALA A 177 -3.72 -7.72 6.91
C ALA A 177 -4.49 -6.64 7.66
N VAL A 178 -5.62 -7.02 8.27
CA VAL A 178 -6.46 -6.13 9.08
C VAL A 178 -6.76 -6.79 10.42
N PRO A 179 -6.85 -6.04 11.53
CA PRO A 179 -7.21 -6.61 12.82
C PRO A 179 -8.54 -7.38 12.75
N GLN A 180 -8.61 -8.50 13.44
CA GLN A 180 -9.89 -9.18 13.63
C GLN A 180 -10.77 -8.34 14.56
N PRO A 181 -12.07 -8.22 14.27
CA PRO A 181 -13.00 -7.67 15.26
C PRO A 181 -12.90 -8.45 16.57
N PRO A 182 -13.06 -7.80 17.74
CA PRO A 182 -13.18 -8.51 19.00
C PRO A 182 -14.24 -9.60 18.85
N ALA A 183 -13.96 -10.81 19.40
CA ALA A 183 -14.97 -11.85 19.46
C ALA A 183 -16.20 -11.28 20.19
N GLN A 184 -17.37 -11.28 19.54
CA GLN A 184 -18.60 -10.89 20.20
C GLN A 184 -18.82 -11.88 21.34
N ALA A 185 -18.77 -11.39 22.58
CA ALA A 185 -19.17 -12.18 23.73
C ALA A 185 -20.68 -12.46 23.58
N HIS A 186 -21.02 -13.72 23.33
CA HIS A 186 -22.39 -14.23 23.35
C HIS A 186 -22.81 -14.56 24.77
#